data_3a2bd7446bb93deb61e2f04d58f37049
#
_entry.id   3a2bd7446bb93deb61e2f04d58f37049
#
_cell.length_a   1.000
_cell.length_b   1.000
_cell.length_c   1.000
_cell.angle_alpha   90.00
_cell.angle_beta   90.00
_cell.angle_gamma   90.00
#
_symmetry.space_group_name_H-M   'P 1'
#
loop_
_entity.id
_entity.type
_entity.pdbx_description
1 polymer ?
#
loop_
_entity_poly.entity_id
_entity_poly.type
_entity_poly.pdbx_seq_one_letter_code
_entity_poly.pdbx_strand_id
1 'polypeptide(L)'
;MFGQHFYHKSIRNTVIAFGTIFNNINIRRLDSSGNPLQKIRVPLSYAPKEKFIARLDQNANLTGDDSSVAITLPRMSFDVTGYSYDGSRKLNKNQKHSVAKNASGDEKKLYTQYSPVPDDVSFELNVFTATSDDGLQIIEQILPYFQPDYTVTMIIDRDYMDTKRDIPFVLEGVDYEDSYQGALTDRRRIIYTLKFTAKIYLYGPIGSSAIIRKVSADLYDNVSSAGPSRSERVTVTPNPTGADKDDTYTYTTTLEFFNDGKNYDEETGNDK
;
A
#
# COMPACT_ATOMS: atom_id res chain seq x y z
N MET A 1 -1.41 -7.39 20.10
CA MET A 1 -1.66 -7.33 18.68
C MET A 1 -1.73 -5.88 18.16
N PHE A 2 -2.32 -4.95 18.88
CA PHE A 2 -2.44 -3.53 18.51
C PHE A 2 -1.42 -2.59 19.19
N GLY A 3 -0.27 -3.10 19.65
CA GLY A 3 0.74 -2.28 20.33
C GLY A 3 1.95 -1.88 19.49
N GLN A 4 2.09 -2.41 18.27
CA GLN A 4 3.20 -2.11 17.39
C GLN A 4 2.78 -1.11 16.33
N HIS A 5 3.46 0.03 16.27
CA HIS A 5 3.27 1.00 15.19
C HIS A 5 3.88 0.47 13.89
N PHE A 6 3.08 0.48 12.81
CA PHE A 6 3.55 0.25 11.45
C PHE A 6 2.76 1.11 10.46
N TYR A 7 3.38 1.53 9.37
CA TYR A 7 2.75 2.36 8.36
C TYR A 7 3.40 2.18 6.99
N HIS A 8 2.80 1.34 6.15
CA HIS A 8 3.29 1.03 4.80
C HIS A 8 2.88 2.06 3.74
N LYS A 9 2.13 3.09 4.12
CA LYS A 9 1.62 4.15 3.23
C LYS A 9 0.76 3.65 2.06
N SER A 10 0.24 2.42 2.12
CA SER A 10 -0.50 1.77 1.02
C SER A 10 -1.69 2.61 0.58
N ILE A 11 -2.56 3.03 1.51
CA ILE A 11 -3.73 3.87 1.20
C ILE A 11 -3.28 5.22 0.62
N ARG A 12 -2.31 5.88 1.24
CA ARG A 12 -1.78 7.17 0.75
C ARG A 12 -1.26 7.07 -0.67
N ASN A 13 -0.50 6.02 -0.96
CA ASN A 13 0.06 5.79 -2.29
C ASN A 13 -1.03 5.50 -3.32
N THR A 14 -2.10 4.78 -2.94
CA THR A 14 -3.27 4.54 -3.79
C THR A 14 -3.99 5.85 -4.13
N VAL A 15 -4.18 6.75 -3.16
CA VAL A 15 -4.77 8.09 -3.38
C VAL A 15 -3.92 8.92 -4.33
N ILE A 16 -2.59 8.90 -4.16
CA ILE A 16 -1.65 9.61 -5.05
C ILE A 16 -1.71 9.01 -6.46
N ALA A 17 -1.73 7.68 -6.59
CA ALA A 17 -1.82 7.00 -7.88
C ALA A 17 -3.10 7.38 -8.62
N PHE A 18 -4.25 7.36 -7.93
CA PHE A 18 -5.53 7.80 -8.48
C PHE A 18 -5.46 9.23 -9.02
N GLY A 19 -4.96 10.18 -8.21
CA GLY A 19 -4.80 11.57 -8.65
C GLY A 19 -3.84 11.73 -9.84
N THR A 20 -2.83 10.86 -9.94
CA THR A 20 -1.86 10.91 -11.04
C THR A 20 -2.46 10.47 -12.37
N ILE A 21 -3.39 9.50 -12.37
CA ILE A 21 -4.08 9.02 -13.58
C ILE A 21 -4.78 10.18 -14.30
N PHE A 22 -5.44 11.07 -13.55
CA PHE A 22 -6.29 12.13 -14.10
C PHE A 22 -5.61 13.50 -14.19
N ASN A 23 -4.35 13.62 -13.82
CA ASN A 23 -3.67 14.93 -13.69
C ASN A 23 -3.33 15.63 -15.02
N ASN A 24 -3.45 14.95 -16.15
CA ASN A 24 -3.01 15.47 -17.46
C ASN A 24 -4.15 15.68 -18.47
N ILE A 25 -5.37 15.79 -18.02
CA ILE A 25 -6.54 16.01 -18.88
C ILE A 25 -6.53 17.46 -19.39
N ASN A 26 -6.74 17.63 -20.69
CA ASN A 26 -6.76 18.93 -21.36
C ASN A 26 -8.01 19.04 -22.21
N ILE A 27 -8.60 20.23 -22.25
CA ILE A 27 -9.66 20.58 -23.19
C ILE A 27 -9.10 21.52 -24.28
N ARG A 28 -9.74 21.49 -25.44
CA ARG A 28 -9.45 22.39 -26.55
C ARG A 28 -10.69 23.21 -26.88
N ARG A 29 -10.53 24.49 -26.94
CA ARG A 29 -11.53 25.39 -27.49
C ARG A 29 -11.22 25.68 -28.91
N LEU A 30 -12.21 25.56 -29.79
CA LEU A 30 -12.10 25.80 -31.21
C LEU A 30 -12.71 27.17 -31.55
N ASP A 31 -12.23 27.80 -32.59
CA ASP A 31 -12.86 28.98 -33.20
C ASP A 31 -14.02 28.54 -34.09
N SER A 32 -14.75 29.51 -34.66
CA SER A 32 -15.87 29.28 -35.60
C SER A 32 -15.46 28.53 -36.86
N SER A 33 -14.18 28.47 -37.16
CA SER A 33 -13.58 27.80 -38.33
C SER A 33 -13.02 26.42 -38.02
N GLY A 34 -13.15 25.94 -36.77
CA GLY A 34 -12.66 24.64 -36.34
C GLY A 34 -11.17 24.58 -35.98
N ASN A 35 -10.48 25.73 -35.96
CA ASN A 35 -9.08 25.76 -35.55
C ASN A 35 -8.94 25.83 -34.03
N PRO A 36 -7.89 25.19 -33.43
CA PRO A 36 -7.68 25.24 -32.00
C PRO A 36 -7.30 26.64 -31.54
N LEU A 37 -8.19 27.32 -30.83
CA LEU A 37 -7.98 28.66 -30.27
C LEU A 37 -7.14 28.59 -28.98
N GLN A 38 -7.46 27.64 -28.09
CA GLN A 38 -6.83 27.52 -26.78
C GLN A 38 -6.82 26.08 -26.29
N LYS A 39 -5.67 25.66 -25.71
CA LYS A 39 -5.55 24.42 -24.97
C LYS A 39 -5.53 24.73 -23.46
N ILE A 40 -6.46 24.21 -22.69
CA ILE A 40 -6.58 24.45 -21.26
C ILE A 40 -6.36 23.12 -20.53
N ARG A 41 -5.39 23.08 -19.61
CA ARG A 41 -5.24 21.96 -18.69
C ARG A 41 -6.28 22.06 -17.60
N VAL A 42 -7.02 20.98 -17.35
CA VAL A 42 -8.04 20.92 -16.31
C VAL A 42 -7.36 20.65 -14.96
N PRO A 43 -7.43 21.58 -14.00
CA PRO A 43 -6.79 21.39 -12.70
C PRO A 43 -7.56 20.34 -11.88
N LEU A 44 -6.79 19.44 -11.23
CA LEU A 44 -7.30 18.41 -10.34
C LEU A 44 -6.92 18.73 -8.91
N SER A 45 -7.83 18.50 -7.97
CA SER A 45 -7.57 18.71 -6.53
C SER A 45 -8.16 17.58 -5.69
N TYR A 46 -7.48 17.20 -4.60
CA TYR A 46 -8.03 16.29 -3.61
C TYR A 46 -8.96 17.05 -2.67
N ALA A 47 -10.25 16.93 -2.85
CA ALA A 47 -11.27 17.53 -2.01
C ALA A 47 -12.67 16.99 -2.35
N PRO A 48 -13.58 16.92 -1.37
CA PRO A 48 -14.96 16.51 -1.58
C PRO A 48 -15.75 17.49 -2.48
N LYS A 49 -16.77 16.97 -3.16
CA LYS A 49 -17.64 17.70 -4.08
C LYS A 49 -18.22 18.98 -3.46
N GLU A 50 -18.70 18.88 -2.23
CA GLU A 50 -19.40 19.95 -1.51
C GLU A 50 -18.50 21.18 -1.29
N LYS A 51 -17.22 20.95 -1.06
CA LYS A 51 -16.23 22.04 -0.86
C LYS A 51 -16.11 22.93 -2.11
N PHE A 52 -16.15 22.33 -3.30
CA PHE A 52 -16.10 23.08 -4.55
C PHE A 52 -17.42 23.76 -4.84
N ILE A 53 -18.54 23.11 -4.60
CA ILE A 53 -19.88 23.72 -4.75
C ILE A 53 -19.99 24.93 -3.84
N ALA A 54 -19.64 24.82 -2.55
CA ALA A 54 -19.69 25.94 -1.63
C ALA A 54 -18.77 27.11 -2.06
N ARG A 55 -17.60 26.83 -2.62
CA ARG A 55 -16.70 27.86 -3.13
C ARG A 55 -17.22 28.54 -4.41
N LEU A 56 -17.88 27.79 -5.27
CA LEU A 56 -18.51 28.35 -6.47
C LEU A 56 -19.66 29.30 -6.11
N ASP A 57 -20.41 28.95 -5.04
CA ASP A 57 -21.53 29.77 -4.57
C ASP A 57 -21.06 31.05 -3.84
N GLN A 58 -19.99 30.95 -3.05
CA GLN A 58 -19.44 32.09 -2.29
C GLN A 58 -18.82 33.18 -3.18
N ASN A 59 -18.30 32.84 -4.35
CA ASN A 59 -17.54 33.75 -5.24
C ASN A 59 -18.29 34.13 -6.53
N ALA A 60 -19.62 34.14 -6.49
CA ALA A 60 -20.45 34.48 -7.66
C ALA A 60 -20.29 35.94 -8.11
N ASN A 61 -19.95 36.87 -7.20
CA ASN A 61 -19.83 38.31 -7.49
C ASN A 61 -18.48 38.86 -6.99
N LEU A 62 -17.46 38.79 -7.83
CA LEU A 62 -16.20 39.51 -7.60
C LEU A 62 -16.33 40.93 -8.15
N THR A 63 -16.71 41.86 -7.29
CA THR A 63 -16.50 43.31 -7.53
C THR A 63 -15.12 43.71 -6.97
N GLY A 64 -14.31 44.12 -7.80
CA GLY A 64 -13.00 44.77 -7.92
C GLY A 64 -12.05 44.98 -6.73
N ASP A 65 -12.33 44.67 -5.50
CA ASP A 65 -11.43 44.97 -4.36
C ASP A 65 -11.19 43.82 -3.37
N ASP A 66 -11.76 42.65 -3.61
CA ASP A 66 -11.53 41.47 -2.79
C ASP A 66 -10.45 40.58 -3.39
N SER A 67 -9.41 40.30 -2.62
CA SER A 67 -8.33 39.34 -2.94
C SER A 67 -8.76 37.86 -3.06
N SER A 68 -10.04 37.60 -3.18
CA SER A 68 -10.64 36.28 -3.36
C SER A 68 -10.58 35.84 -4.82
N VAL A 69 -9.71 34.89 -5.12
CA VAL A 69 -9.57 34.31 -6.47
C VAL A 69 -10.80 33.52 -6.84
N ALA A 70 -11.52 33.97 -7.87
CA ALA A 70 -12.64 33.22 -8.45
C ALA A 70 -12.17 31.83 -8.94
N ILE A 71 -12.90 30.81 -8.59
CA ILE A 71 -12.66 29.47 -9.13
C ILE A 71 -13.04 29.46 -10.61
N THR A 72 -12.07 29.18 -11.47
CA THR A 72 -12.28 29.02 -12.91
C THR A 72 -12.73 27.60 -13.23
N LEU A 73 -13.74 27.46 -14.09
CA LEU A 73 -14.16 26.20 -14.69
C LEU A 73 -13.54 26.06 -16.10
N PRO A 74 -13.25 24.84 -16.56
CA PRO A 74 -13.48 23.55 -15.95
C PRO A 74 -12.47 23.18 -14.84
N ARG A 75 -12.89 22.33 -13.92
CA ARG A 75 -12.08 21.85 -12.82
C ARG A 75 -12.51 20.43 -12.40
N MET A 76 -11.58 19.68 -11.84
CA MET A 76 -11.86 18.36 -11.28
C MET A 76 -11.49 18.30 -9.81
N SER A 77 -12.26 17.52 -9.06
CA SER A 77 -11.92 17.12 -7.71
C SER A 77 -12.09 15.61 -7.54
N PHE A 78 -11.34 15.05 -6.62
CA PHE A 78 -11.57 13.66 -6.22
C PHE A 78 -11.40 13.51 -4.72
N ASP A 79 -12.07 12.52 -4.15
CA ASP A 79 -11.91 12.12 -2.77
C ASP A 79 -12.17 10.62 -2.58
N VAL A 80 -11.89 10.15 -1.37
CA VAL A 80 -12.16 8.79 -0.94
C VAL A 80 -13.51 8.78 -0.24
N THR A 81 -14.44 7.98 -0.73
CA THR A 81 -15.80 7.89 -0.19
C THR A 81 -15.99 6.73 0.77
N GLY A 82 -15.15 5.70 0.70
CA GLY A 82 -15.27 4.56 1.61
C GLY A 82 -14.16 3.53 1.51
N TYR A 83 -14.17 2.64 2.50
CA TYR A 83 -13.33 1.44 2.57
C TYR A 83 -14.21 0.25 2.86
N SER A 84 -14.00 -0.87 2.18
CA SER A 84 -14.74 -2.10 2.42
C SER A 84 -13.86 -3.33 2.24
N TYR A 85 -14.06 -4.32 3.12
CA TYR A 85 -13.38 -5.60 3.01
C TYR A 85 -13.92 -6.41 1.83
N ASP A 86 -13.03 -6.92 0.94
CA ASP A 86 -13.43 -7.80 -0.15
C ASP A 86 -13.29 -9.28 0.24
N GLY A 87 -14.42 -9.88 0.63
CA GLY A 87 -14.49 -11.28 1.01
C GLY A 87 -14.22 -12.26 -0.14
N SER A 88 -14.42 -11.83 -1.39
CA SER A 88 -14.21 -12.69 -2.58
C SER A 88 -12.73 -12.99 -2.83
N ARG A 89 -11.84 -12.04 -2.49
CA ARG A 89 -10.38 -12.15 -2.61
C ARG A 89 -9.70 -12.63 -1.33
N LYS A 90 -10.43 -13.18 -0.36
CA LYS A 90 -9.92 -13.64 0.93
C LYS A 90 -8.74 -14.61 0.78
N LEU A 91 -7.63 -14.30 1.43
CA LEU A 91 -6.43 -15.14 1.49
C LEU A 91 -6.39 -15.98 2.79
N ASN A 92 -5.55 -17.01 2.79
CA ASN A 92 -5.34 -17.82 4.00
C ASN A 92 -4.63 -16.98 5.08
N LYS A 93 -5.26 -16.84 6.26
CA LYS A 93 -4.75 -16.05 7.38
C LYS A 93 -3.44 -16.57 7.98
N ASN A 94 -3.19 -17.87 7.87
CA ASN A 94 -2.02 -18.52 8.48
C ASN A 94 -0.80 -18.54 7.55
N GLN A 95 -0.96 -18.14 6.31
CA GLN A 95 0.14 -18.09 5.37
C GLN A 95 1.07 -16.94 5.71
N LYS A 96 2.38 -17.25 5.72
CA LYS A 96 3.46 -16.28 5.93
C LYS A 96 4.35 -16.24 4.71
N HIS A 97 4.76 -15.05 4.34
CA HIS A 97 5.82 -14.83 3.36
C HIS A 97 7.10 -14.47 4.13
N SER A 98 8.19 -15.14 3.81
CA SER A 98 9.47 -14.91 4.47
C SER A 98 10.53 -14.60 3.43
N VAL A 99 11.31 -13.56 3.67
CA VAL A 99 12.41 -13.13 2.80
C VAL A 99 13.66 -12.92 3.66
N ALA A 100 14.77 -13.53 3.25
CA ALA A 100 16.07 -13.28 3.88
C ALA A 100 16.75 -12.11 3.16
N LYS A 101 17.08 -11.05 3.90
CA LYS A 101 17.86 -9.91 3.39
C LYS A 101 19.03 -9.62 4.29
N ASN A 102 20.12 -9.13 3.72
CA ASN A 102 21.23 -8.61 4.49
C ASN A 102 20.77 -7.38 5.28
N ALA A 103 20.88 -7.44 6.59
CA ALA A 103 20.80 -6.25 7.41
C ALA A 103 22.10 -5.46 7.25
N SER A 104 22.09 -4.18 7.59
CA SER A 104 23.28 -3.33 7.61
C SER A 104 24.36 -4.01 8.46
N GLY A 105 25.45 -4.49 7.81
CA GLY A 105 26.54 -5.20 8.47
C GLY A 105 26.44 -6.74 8.41
N ASP A 106 26.44 -7.32 7.23
CA ASP A 106 26.67 -8.75 6.95
C ASP A 106 25.79 -9.80 7.65
N GLU A 107 24.84 -9.39 8.49
CA GLU A 107 23.89 -10.29 9.13
C GLU A 107 22.63 -10.45 8.28
N LYS A 108 22.44 -11.63 7.70
CA LYS A 108 21.15 -11.96 7.07
C LYS A 108 20.08 -12.10 8.13
N LYS A 109 19.02 -11.31 8.02
CA LYS A 109 17.82 -11.40 8.85
C LYS A 109 16.67 -11.97 8.03
N LEU A 110 15.88 -12.83 8.65
CA LEU A 110 14.66 -13.34 8.08
C LEU A 110 13.51 -12.37 8.41
N TYR A 111 12.97 -11.75 7.39
CA TYR A 111 11.77 -10.92 7.50
C TYR A 111 10.55 -11.76 7.15
N THR A 112 9.54 -11.69 8.00
CA THR A 112 8.33 -12.49 7.86
C THR A 112 7.11 -11.59 7.94
N GLN A 113 6.18 -11.76 7.02
CA GLN A 113 4.93 -11.03 6.98
C GLN A 113 3.77 -11.98 6.71
N TYR A 114 2.65 -11.78 7.39
CA TYR A 114 1.43 -12.52 7.11
C TYR A 114 0.80 -12.09 5.79
N SER A 115 0.00 -12.98 5.19
CA SER A 115 -0.77 -12.67 3.99
C SER A 115 -1.59 -11.39 4.18
N PRO A 116 -1.64 -10.52 3.17
CA PRO A 116 -2.35 -9.26 3.25
C PRO A 116 -3.86 -9.45 3.29
N VAL A 117 -4.55 -8.42 3.74
CA VAL A 117 -6.01 -8.33 3.75
C VAL A 117 -6.45 -7.62 2.48
N PRO A 118 -7.36 -8.22 1.68
CA PRO A 118 -7.93 -7.56 0.51
C PRO A 118 -8.99 -6.55 0.94
N ASP A 119 -8.84 -5.32 0.49
CA ASP A 119 -9.77 -4.22 0.72
C ASP A 119 -10.06 -3.49 -0.58
N ASP A 120 -11.25 -2.91 -0.67
CA ASP A 120 -11.68 -2.04 -1.73
C ASP A 120 -11.74 -0.60 -1.21
N VAL A 121 -11.18 0.32 -1.98
CA VAL A 121 -11.23 1.75 -1.70
C VAL A 121 -12.10 2.41 -2.76
N SER A 122 -13.20 3.00 -2.32
CA SER A 122 -14.11 3.73 -3.21
C SER A 122 -13.64 5.17 -3.38
N PHE A 123 -13.62 5.63 -4.63
CA PHE A 123 -13.26 6.99 -5.02
C PHE A 123 -14.39 7.63 -5.82
N GLU A 124 -14.54 8.92 -5.67
CA GLU A 124 -15.34 9.76 -6.56
C GLU A 124 -14.46 10.79 -7.24
N LEU A 125 -14.56 10.86 -8.58
CA LEU A 125 -13.97 11.91 -9.39
C LEU A 125 -15.11 12.82 -9.87
N ASN A 126 -15.10 14.07 -9.44
CA ASN A 126 -16.10 15.07 -9.80
C ASN A 126 -15.51 16.04 -10.82
N VAL A 127 -16.18 16.19 -11.94
CA VAL A 127 -15.81 17.08 -13.03
C VAL A 127 -16.82 18.23 -13.07
N PHE A 128 -16.36 19.45 -12.84
CA PHE A 128 -17.19 20.67 -12.84
C PHE A 128 -16.93 21.45 -14.11
N THR A 129 -17.98 21.72 -14.89
CA THR A 129 -17.90 22.49 -16.13
C THR A 129 -19.02 23.53 -16.23
N ALA A 130 -18.78 24.56 -17.02
CA ALA A 130 -19.79 25.58 -17.32
C ALA A 130 -20.54 25.25 -18.61
N THR A 131 -19.92 24.51 -19.53
CA THR A 131 -20.46 24.11 -20.82
C THR A 131 -20.51 22.59 -20.96
N SER A 132 -21.48 22.09 -21.69
CA SER A 132 -21.59 20.64 -21.95
C SER A 132 -20.42 20.13 -22.79
N ASP A 133 -19.92 20.93 -23.73
CA ASP A 133 -18.82 20.55 -24.61
C ASP A 133 -17.52 20.31 -23.84
N ASP A 134 -17.17 21.21 -22.91
CA ASP A 134 -16.01 21.01 -22.02
C ASP A 134 -16.14 19.72 -21.21
N GLY A 135 -17.35 19.41 -20.72
CA GLY A 135 -17.63 18.19 -19.97
C GLY A 135 -17.46 16.93 -20.80
N LEU A 136 -18.04 16.90 -21.99
CA LEU A 136 -17.95 15.77 -22.91
C LEU A 136 -16.50 15.50 -23.34
N GLN A 137 -15.75 16.55 -23.65
CA GLN A 137 -14.32 16.40 -23.98
C GLN A 137 -13.51 15.75 -22.84
N ILE A 138 -13.83 16.05 -21.57
CA ILE A 138 -13.15 15.44 -20.42
C ILE A 138 -13.56 13.97 -20.29
N ILE A 139 -14.87 13.68 -20.35
CA ILE A 139 -15.40 12.32 -20.16
C ILE A 139 -14.93 11.39 -21.28
N GLU A 140 -14.92 11.83 -22.54
CA GLU A 140 -14.42 11.04 -23.65
C GLU A 140 -12.90 10.76 -23.58
N GLN A 141 -12.13 11.55 -22.86
CA GLN A 141 -10.73 11.26 -22.59
C GLN A 141 -10.53 10.23 -21.47
N ILE A 142 -11.53 10.02 -20.61
CA ILE A 142 -11.44 9.10 -19.46
C ILE A 142 -11.98 7.72 -19.81
N LEU A 143 -13.21 7.65 -20.30
CA LEU A 143 -13.95 6.40 -20.46
C LEU A 143 -13.24 5.31 -21.26
N PRO A 144 -12.54 5.60 -22.39
CA PRO A 144 -11.92 4.56 -23.20
C PRO A 144 -10.78 3.80 -22.52
N TYR A 145 -10.19 4.36 -21.45
CA TYR A 145 -9.12 3.71 -20.71
C TYR A 145 -9.62 2.68 -19.70
N PHE A 146 -10.91 2.69 -19.37
CA PHE A 146 -11.51 1.80 -18.40
C PHE A 146 -12.37 0.72 -19.08
N GLN A 147 -11.78 -0.49 -19.31
CA GLN A 147 -12.43 -1.64 -19.95
C GLN A 147 -12.30 -2.94 -19.11
N PRO A 148 -12.95 -3.09 -17.99
CA PRO A 148 -13.56 -2.10 -17.10
C PRO A 148 -12.56 -1.42 -16.15
N ASP A 149 -11.28 -1.83 -16.14
CA ASP A 149 -10.28 -1.36 -15.20
C ASP A 149 -9.05 -0.77 -15.86
N TYR A 150 -8.40 0.08 -15.10
CA TYR A 150 -7.06 0.60 -15.39
C TYR A 150 -6.11 0.20 -14.26
N THR A 151 -5.11 -0.59 -14.59
CA THR A 151 -4.20 -1.18 -13.59
C THR A 151 -2.92 -0.38 -13.44
N VAL A 152 -2.55 -0.06 -12.19
CA VAL A 152 -1.31 0.63 -11.83
C VAL A 152 -0.46 -0.26 -10.94
N THR A 153 0.80 -0.49 -11.32
CA THR A 153 1.76 -1.22 -10.49
C THR A 153 2.32 -0.31 -9.41
N MET A 154 2.15 -0.69 -8.15
CA MET A 154 2.67 0.03 -6.99
C MET A 154 3.70 -0.79 -6.23
N ILE A 155 4.74 -0.11 -5.74
CA ILE A 155 5.71 -0.68 -4.80
C ILE A 155 5.21 -0.40 -3.39
N ILE A 156 4.87 -1.46 -2.65
CA ILE A 156 4.32 -1.35 -1.29
C ILE A 156 5.43 -1.25 -0.27
N ASP A 157 6.46 -2.08 -0.43
CA ASP A 157 7.61 -2.10 0.46
C ASP A 157 8.89 -2.30 -0.34
N ARG A 158 9.87 -1.40 -0.18
CA ARG A 158 11.19 -1.47 -0.81
C ARG A 158 12.24 -2.05 0.11
N ASP A 159 12.06 -1.86 1.41
CA ASP A 159 13.15 -2.03 2.36
C ASP A 159 13.29 -3.49 2.81
N TYR A 160 12.17 -4.20 3.00
CA TYR A 160 12.18 -5.53 3.59
C TYR A 160 11.70 -6.64 2.64
N MET A 161 10.53 -6.50 2.03
CA MET A 161 9.90 -7.58 1.26
C MET A 161 9.97 -7.37 -0.26
N ASP A 162 10.35 -6.19 -0.73
CA ASP A 162 10.37 -5.77 -2.15
C ASP A 162 9.07 -6.12 -2.89
N THR A 163 7.96 -5.85 -2.21
CA THR A 163 6.63 -6.25 -2.68
C THR A 163 6.08 -5.23 -3.67
N LYS A 164 5.88 -5.69 -4.91
CA LYS A 164 5.14 -4.96 -5.94
C LYS A 164 3.75 -5.54 -6.08
N ARG A 165 2.75 -4.69 -6.29
CA ARG A 165 1.37 -5.11 -6.53
C ARG A 165 0.73 -4.26 -7.60
N ASP A 166 -0.03 -4.95 -8.43
CA ASP A 166 -0.89 -4.34 -9.42
C ASP A 166 -2.22 -4.00 -8.77
N ILE A 167 -2.61 -2.74 -8.86
CA ILE A 167 -3.84 -2.22 -8.29
C ILE A 167 -4.75 -1.82 -9.43
N PRO A 168 -5.82 -2.58 -9.70
CA PRO A 168 -6.83 -2.21 -10.67
C PRO A 168 -7.75 -1.15 -10.07
N PHE A 169 -7.99 -0.08 -10.83
CA PHE A 169 -9.01 0.91 -10.62
C PHE A 169 -10.16 0.61 -11.55
N VAL A 170 -11.30 0.19 -11.02
CA VAL A 170 -12.49 -0.20 -11.77
C VAL A 170 -13.46 0.96 -11.81
N LEU A 171 -13.92 1.35 -13.00
CA LEU A 171 -14.99 2.32 -13.15
C LEU A 171 -16.33 1.63 -12.96
N GLU A 172 -17.11 2.06 -11.97
CA GLU A 172 -18.44 1.49 -11.66
C GLU A 172 -19.58 2.20 -12.39
N GLY A 173 -19.47 3.52 -12.52
CA GLY A 173 -20.52 4.29 -13.17
C GLY A 173 -20.20 5.77 -13.27
N VAL A 174 -21.00 6.47 -14.05
CA VAL A 174 -20.93 7.92 -14.26
C VAL A 174 -22.31 8.51 -14.05
N ASP A 175 -22.44 9.37 -13.06
CA ASP A 175 -23.63 10.14 -12.81
C ASP A 175 -23.49 11.53 -13.46
N TYR A 176 -24.57 12.02 -14.04
CA TYR A 176 -24.65 13.33 -14.66
C TYR A 176 -25.68 14.20 -13.95
N GLU A 177 -25.27 15.39 -13.55
CA GLU A 177 -26.11 16.36 -12.90
C GLU A 177 -25.99 17.71 -13.63
N ASP A 178 -27.10 18.19 -14.20
CA ASP A 178 -27.20 19.52 -14.80
C ASP A 178 -28.17 20.34 -13.95
N SER A 179 -27.60 21.06 -12.98
CA SER A 179 -28.41 21.88 -12.09
C SER A 179 -28.48 23.33 -12.58
N TYR A 180 -29.66 23.68 -13.04
CA TYR A 180 -30.06 25.05 -13.32
C TYR A 180 -31.05 25.48 -12.23
N GLN A 181 -30.53 25.94 -11.11
CA GLN A 181 -31.32 26.50 -10.02
C GLN A 181 -30.99 27.98 -9.88
N GLY A 182 -31.96 28.84 -10.20
CA GLY A 182 -31.83 30.26 -9.93
C GLY A 182 -32.30 31.18 -11.05
N ALA A 183 -32.02 32.49 -10.90
CA ALA A 183 -32.29 33.50 -11.90
C ALA A 183 -31.42 33.32 -13.14
N LEU A 184 -31.80 33.88 -14.27
CA LEU A 184 -31.04 33.87 -15.53
C LEU A 184 -29.60 34.39 -15.40
N THR A 185 -29.25 35.00 -14.27
CA THR A 185 -27.92 35.50 -13.92
C THR A 185 -27.00 34.47 -13.27
N ASP A 186 -27.57 33.32 -12.80
CA ASP A 186 -26.79 32.31 -12.11
C ASP A 186 -25.98 31.46 -13.09
N ARG A 187 -24.75 31.14 -12.70
CA ARG A 187 -23.87 30.33 -13.53
C ARG A 187 -24.38 28.89 -13.62
N ARG A 188 -24.67 28.42 -14.83
CA ARG A 188 -24.96 27.02 -15.09
C ARG A 188 -23.80 26.15 -14.62
N ARG A 189 -24.09 25.08 -13.89
CA ARG A 189 -23.13 24.11 -13.39
C ARG A 189 -23.50 22.73 -13.90
N ILE A 190 -22.59 22.12 -14.61
CA ILE A 190 -22.69 20.74 -15.06
C ILE A 190 -21.66 19.95 -14.29
N ILE A 191 -22.12 18.90 -13.63
CA ILE A 191 -21.28 18.05 -12.78
C ILE A 191 -21.39 16.61 -13.27
N TYR A 192 -20.25 16.03 -13.60
CA TYR A 192 -20.12 14.58 -13.81
C TYR A 192 -19.45 13.98 -12.60
N THR A 193 -20.05 12.95 -12.02
CA THR A 193 -19.49 12.19 -10.90
C THR A 193 -19.18 10.78 -11.37
N LEU A 194 -17.90 10.47 -11.47
CA LEU A 194 -17.41 9.14 -11.83
C LEU A 194 -17.04 8.37 -10.57
N LYS A 195 -17.61 7.19 -10.40
CA LYS A 195 -17.38 6.30 -9.24
C LYS A 195 -16.40 5.21 -9.62
N PHE A 196 -15.38 5.07 -8.79
CA PHE A 196 -14.32 4.07 -8.99
C PHE A 196 -14.11 3.25 -7.74
N THR A 197 -13.71 1.99 -7.94
CA THR A 197 -13.24 1.11 -6.87
C THR A 197 -11.82 0.67 -7.16
N ALA A 198 -10.90 0.96 -6.24
CA ALA A 198 -9.53 0.47 -6.26
C ALA A 198 -9.41 -0.78 -5.41
N LYS A 199 -8.94 -1.88 -6.00
CA LYS A 199 -8.77 -3.18 -5.32
C LYS A 199 -7.37 -3.28 -4.75
N ILE A 200 -7.22 -2.99 -3.46
CA ILE A 200 -5.94 -2.95 -2.77
C ILE A 200 -5.71 -4.16 -1.86
N TYR A 201 -4.48 -4.28 -1.36
CA TYR A 201 -4.09 -5.21 -0.31
C TYR A 201 -3.43 -4.45 0.83
N LEU A 202 -3.95 -4.63 2.05
CA LEU A 202 -3.38 -4.05 3.26
C LEU A 202 -2.48 -5.05 3.95
N TYR A 203 -1.24 -4.66 4.21
CA TYR A 203 -0.21 -5.49 4.81
C TYR A 203 -0.08 -5.20 6.30
N GLY A 204 0.08 -6.27 7.09
CA GLY A 204 0.37 -6.19 8.51
C GLY A 204 1.84 -5.83 8.81
N PRO A 205 2.21 -5.79 10.10
CA PRO A 205 3.58 -5.52 10.52
C PRO A 205 4.54 -6.62 10.05
N ILE A 206 5.78 -6.23 9.78
CA ILE A 206 6.86 -7.12 9.40
C ILE A 206 7.58 -7.56 10.67
N GLY A 207 7.64 -8.87 10.91
CA GLY A 207 8.46 -9.48 11.95
C GLY A 207 9.87 -9.73 11.42
N SER A 208 10.87 -9.56 12.27
CA SER A 208 12.24 -9.95 11.96
C SER A 208 12.72 -11.01 12.94
N SER A 209 13.39 -12.04 12.44
CA SER A 209 14.03 -13.06 13.25
C SER A 209 15.46 -13.28 12.78
N ALA A 210 16.35 -13.56 13.76
CA ALA A 210 17.70 -13.96 13.45
C ALA A 210 17.72 -15.40 12.90
N ILE A 211 18.76 -15.74 12.15
CA ILE A 211 18.99 -17.11 11.68
C ILE A 211 19.50 -17.93 12.84
N ILE A 212 18.96 -19.13 13.01
CA ILE A 212 19.43 -20.11 13.99
C ILE A 212 20.75 -20.68 13.44
N ARG A 213 21.86 -20.32 14.08
CA ARG A 213 23.20 -20.80 13.69
C ARG A 213 23.75 -21.86 14.65
N LYS A 214 23.13 -22.00 15.82
CA LYS A 214 23.56 -22.98 16.82
C LYS A 214 22.31 -23.65 17.41
N VAL A 215 22.31 -24.97 17.43
CA VAL A 215 21.30 -25.78 18.12
C VAL A 215 22.04 -26.56 19.19
N SER A 216 21.54 -26.49 20.43
CA SER A 216 22.04 -27.31 21.53
C SER A 216 20.86 -28.09 22.10
N ALA A 217 20.96 -29.40 22.16
CA ALA A 217 20.00 -30.31 22.75
C ALA A 217 20.62 -30.94 23.99
N ASP A 218 20.01 -30.74 25.14
CA ASP A 218 20.41 -31.37 26.40
C ASP A 218 19.53 -32.58 26.68
N LEU A 219 20.14 -33.71 26.91
CA LEU A 219 19.51 -34.97 27.31
C LEU A 219 19.68 -35.15 28.82
N TYR A 220 18.60 -35.56 29.47
CA TYR A 220 18.57 -35.74 30.92
C TYR A 220 18.16 -37.18 31.25
N ASP A 221 18.92 -37.81 32.16
CA ASP A 221 18.63 -39.18 32.59
C ASP A 221 17.38 -39.31 33.44
N ASN A 222 17.09 -38.29 34.25
CA ASN A 222 16.05 -38.36 35.23
C ASN A 222 15.39 -37.00 35.48
N VAL A 223 14.08 -37.02 35.74
CA VAL A 223 13.29 -35.87 36.20
C VAL A 223 13.06 -36.08 37.69
N SER A 224 14.07 -35.96 38.54
CA SER A 224 13.93 -36.11 39.98
C SER A 224 13.57 -34.79 40.67
N SER A 225 12.99 -34.86 41.86
CA SER A 225 12.68 -33.68 42.68
C SER A 225 13.92 -32.90 43.18
N ALA A 226 15.11 -33.46 43.02
CA ALA A 226 16.39 -32.82 43.34
C ALA A 226 16.99 -32.03 42.18
N GLY A 227 16.27 -31.95 41.05
CA GLY A 227 16.70 -31.34 39.80
C GLY A 227 17.13 -32.40 38.77
N PRO A 228 16.90 -32.13 37.47
CA PRO A 228 17.29 -33.06 36.42
C PRO A 228 18.82 -33.09 36.28
N SER A 229 19.38 -34.31 36.25
CA SER A 229 20.79 -34.53 35.93
C SER A 229 20.93 -34.60 34.41
N ARG A 230 21.77 -33.70 33.84
CA ARG A 230 22.06 -33.71 32.42
C ARG A 230 23.13 -34.77 32.13
N SER A 231 22.82 -35.71 31.23
CA SER A 231 23.71 -36.78 30.83
C SER A 231 24.56 -36.45 29.62
N GLU A 232 23.93 -35.77 28.65
CA GLU A 232 24.57 -35.47 27.37
C GLU A 232 24.10 -34.13 26.80
N ARG A 233 24.99 -33.44 26.09
CA ARG A 233 24.67 -32.28 25.26
C ARG A 233 25.18 -32.52 23.85
N VAL A 234 24.27 -32.39 22.89
CA VAL A 234 24.59 -32.38 21.47
C VAL A 234 24.52 -30.94 20.99
N THR A 235 25.60 -30.42 20.48
CA THR A 235 25.68 -29.09 19.89
C THR A 235 25.99 -29.21 18.42
N VAL A 236 25.13 -28.63 17.57
CA VAL A 236 25.31 -28.59 16.12
C VAL A 236 25.53 -27.14 15.68
N THR A 237 26.64 -26.89 14.99
CA THR A 237 27.00 -25.58 14.42
C THR A 237 27.43 -25.74 12.98
N PRO A 238 27.18 -24.73 12.11
CA PRO A 238 27.76 -24.73 10.76
C PRO A 238 29.27 -24.52 10.80
N ASN A 239 29.99 -25.05 9.83
CA ASN A 239 31.40 -24.83 9.64
C ASN A 239 31.65 -24.29 8.21
N PRO A 240 32.08 -23.03 8.03
CA PRO A 240 32.45 -22.07 9.09
C PRO A 240 31.28 -21.58 9.92
N THR A 241 31.53 -21.16 11.16
CA THR A 241 30.45 -20.75 12.12
C THR A 241 29.65 -19.53 11.66
N GLY A 242 30.21 -18.73 10.77
CA GLY A 242 29.56 -17.58 10.14
C GLY A 242 28.82 -17.89 8.84
N ALA A 243 28.74 -19.16 8.40
CA ALA A 243 28.15 -19.54 7.12
C ALA A 243 26.72 -19.06 6.99
N ASP A 244 26.39 -18.55 5.80
CA ASP A 244 25.06 -18.14 5.41
C ASP A 244 24.32 -19.25 4.67
N LYS A 245 23.03 -19.07 4.49
CA LYS A 245 22.14 -20.05 3.85
C LYS A 245 22.61 -20.46 2.43
N ASP A 246 23.23 -19.51 1.70
CA ASP A 246 23.65 -19.71 0.31
C ASP A 246 25.15 -20.08 0.18
N ASP A 247 25.86 -20.19 1.31
CA ASP A 247 27.25 -20.59 1.35
C ASP A 247 27.37 -22.13 1.30
N THR A 248 28.51 -22.61 0.82
CA THR A 248 28.85 -24.02 0.97
C THR A 248 29.38 -24.24 2.39
N TYR A 249 28.67 -25.01 3.20
CA TYR A 249 29.08 -25.31 4.58
C TYR A 249 28.82 -26.76 4.94
N THR A 250 29.53 -27.20 5.98
CA THR A 250 29.31 -28.48 6.64
C THR A 250 28.80 -28.26 8.06
N TYR A 251 28.42 -29.32 8.75
CA TYR A 251 28.02 -29.24 10.15
C TYR A 251 29.09 -29.82 11.03
N THR A 252 29.43 -29.13 12.12
CA THR A 252 30.21 -29.65 13.22
C THR A 252 29.25 -30.03 14.32
N THR A 253 29.32 -31.31 14.71
CA THR A 253 28.55 -31.84 15.86
C THR A 253 29.55 -32.07 16.99
N THR A 254 29.26 -31.46 18.13
CA THR A 254 30.05 -31.65 19.38
C THR A 254 29.13 -32.38 20.35
N LEU A 255 29.64 -33.47 20.90
CA LEU A 255 29.05 -34.25 21.97
C LEU A 255 29.79 -33.94 23.26
N GLU A 256 29.05 -33.58 24.30
CA GLU A 256 29.57 -33.36 25.64
C GLU A 256 28.83 -34.31 26.59
N PHE A 257 29.56 -35.12 27.32
CA PHE A 257 29.00 -36.03 28.32
C PHE A 257 29.18 -35.42 29.72
N PHE A 258 28.20 -35.65 30.59
CA PHE A 258 28.19 -35.12 31.94
C PHE A 258 27.97 -36.25 32.91
N ASN A 259 28.75 -36.22 34.01
CA ASN A 259 28.52 -37.08 35.16
C ASN A 259 28.07 -36.19 36.32
N ASP A 260 26.89 -36.49 36.89
CA ASP A 260 26.28 -35.72 37.98
C ASP A 260 26.15 -34.19 37.66
N GLY A 261 25.90 -33.85 36.39
CA GLY A 261 25.77 -32.46 35.93
C GLY A 261 27.08 -31.76 35.63
N LYS A 262 28.21 -32.41 35.74
CA LYS A 262 29.56 -31.92 35.38
C LYS A 262 29.93 -32.43 33.99
N ASN A 263 30.79 -31.66 33.34
CA ASN A 263 31.36 -32.04 32.04
C ASN A 263 32.35 -33.21 32.22
N TYR A 264 32.16 -34.28 31.48
CA TYR A 264 33.01 -35.47 31.54
C TYR A 264 34.01 -35.47 30.36
N ASP A 265 35.24 -35.73 30.65
CA ASP A 265 36.29 -35.83 29.65
C ASP A 265 36.58 -37.31 29.34
N GLU A 266 36.22 -37.75 28.13
CA GLU A 266 36.38 -39.15 27.69
C GLU A 266 37.84 -39.62 27.66
N GLU A 267 38.82 -38.73 27.41
CA GLU A 267 40.23 -39.10 27.34
C GLU A 267 40.87 -39.28 28.72
N THR A 268 40.44 -38.49 29.71
CA THR A 268 41.01 -38.51 31.04
C THR A 268 40.14 -39.25 32.08
N GLY A 269 38.90 -39.49 31.76
CA GLY A 269 37.94 -40.15 32.66
C GLY A 269 37.56 -39.31 33.89
N ASN A 270 37.84 -38.02 33.87
CA ASN A 270 37.56 -37.09 34.96
C ASN A 270 36.56 -36.02 34.60
N ASP A 271 35.91 -35.45 35.61
CA ASP A 271 35.08 -34.25 35.47
C ASP A 271 35.94 -33.02 35.07
N LYS A 272 35.48 -32.25 34.07
CA LYS A 272 36.09 -30.97 33.69
C LYS A 272 35.64 -29.85 34.60
#